data_3a7f24a7291fcde7b05736e914fbcc07
#
_entry.id   3a7f24a7291fcde7b05736e914fbcc07
#
_cell.length_a   1.000
_cell.length_b   1.000
_cell.length_c   1.000
_cell.angle_alpha   90.00
_cell.angle_beta   90.00
_cell.angle_gamma   90.00
#
_symmetry.space_group_name_H-M   'P 1'
#
loop_
_entity.id
_entity.type
_entity.pdbx_description
1 polymer ?
#
loop_
_entity_poly.entity_id
_entity_poly.type
_entity_poly.pdbx_seq_one_letter_code
_entity_poly.pdbx_strand_id
1 'polypeptide(L)'
;SALGTARCERRLRGFLGNVALAAAAAAVFAAKLPTFDNFSNLQIITREKGYLLSFASFIKMGRVKTPEGYTAKRAEEILETALDGAGNETGLLREAGDRYPNLIVIMNETLADLPAIYGFETDTDVFPNIHSMDNAVRGKVLTSVYGGGTANTEYEFLTGNSLYFLPPGSSPYVQYMGSVQQSLAWKLKELGYQTAAYHPYLPISYRRSSVYPLLGLDAFYSEEDSLPHEEYLRTYVSDRADFKNVIHLYEEREPGRPFFMFNVTMQNHGGYSEDEPAVDVTVMPVDQELQTPQMLEYLSLIRESDAAFKELTVYFSEAEEDTVILMFGDHQPSMDEGVSEFMDQKLEERDGELDSQRRYYASFILWANFDIQEMSDVVTSPGFLRP
;
A
#
# COMPACT_ATOMS: atom_id res chain seq x y z
N SER A 1 -62.15 37.77 4.97
CA SER A 1 -60.78 37.25 5.23
C SER A 1 -60.70 35.84 5.77
N ALA A 2 -61.76 35.19 6.33
CA ALA A 2 -61.77 33.81 6.76
C ALA A 2 -61.58 32.79 5.61
N LEU A 3 -62.07 33.12 4.40
CA LEU A 3 -61.91 32.29 3.20
C LEU A 3 -60.45 32.26 2.66
N GLY A 4 -59.70 33.35 2.90
CA GLY A 4 -58.27 33.43 2.50
C GLY A 4 -57.36 32.58 3.37
N THR A 5 -57.61 32.54 4.67
CA THR A 5 -56.84 31.72 5.62
C THR A 5 -57.09 30.23 5.40
N ALA A 6 -58.34 29.80 5.22
CA ALA A 6 -58.66 28.39 4.93
C ALA A 6 -58.07 27.90 3.58
N ARG A 7 -57.92 28.76 2.59
CA ARG A 7 -57.31 28.43 1.29
C ARG A 7 -55.79 28.32 1.42
N CYS A 8 -55.16 29.13 2.25
CA CYS A 8 -53.75 29.08 2.56
C CYS A 8 -53.38 27.80 3.35
N GLU A 9 -54.18 27.46 4.38
CA GLU A 9 -53.99 26.22 5.15
C GLU A 9 -54.13 24.95 4.30
N ARG A 10 -55.12 24.91 3.37
CA ARG A 10 -55.26 23.77 2.45
C ARG A 10 -54.05 23.63 1.51
N ARG A 11 -53.53 24.75 0.99
CA ARG A 11 -52.29 24.72 0.16
C ARG A 11 -51.10 24.30 0.94
N LEU A 12 -50.92 24.76 2.17
CA LEU A 12 -49.83 24.36 3.05
C LEU A 12 -49.92 22.86 3.42
N ARG A 13 -51.10 22.34 3.75
CA ARG A 13 -51.31 20.91 4.02
C ARG A 13 -51.03 20.05 2.79
N GLY A 14 -51.45 20.51 1.59
CA GLY A 14 -51.13 19.82 0.34
C GLY A 14 -49.62 19.81 0.04
N PHE A 15 -48.95 20.95 0.27
CA PHE A 15 -47.49 21.03 0.12
C PHE A 15 -46.76 20.10 1.11
N LEU A 16 -47.13 20.15 2.39
CA LEU A 16 -46.53 19.27 3.41
C LEU A 16 -46.79 17.78 3.12
N GLY A 17 -47.99 17.41 2.61
CA GLY A 17 -48.32 16.08 2.17
C GLY A 17 -47.44 15.61 1.01
N ASN A 18 -47.20 16.47 0.02
CA ASN A 18 -46.31 16.14 -1.09
C ASN A 18 -44.84 16.01 -0.65
N VAL A 19 -44.35 16.84 0.26
CA VAL A 19 -43.03 16.73 0.85
C VAL A 19 -42.89 15.42 1.62
N ALA A 20 -43.89 15.06 2.43
CA ALA A 20 -43.88 13.80 3.17
C ALA A 20 -43.87 12.57 2.24
N LEU A 21 -44.66 12.63 1.15
CA LEU A 21 -44.69 11.56 0.14
C LEU A 21 -43.35 11.46 -0.61
N ALA A 22 -42.76 12.57 -0.98
CA ALA A 22 -41.46 12.61 -1.62
C ALA A 22 -40.35 12.07 -0.68
N ALA A 23 -40.39 12.43 0.59
CA ALA A 23 -39.46 11.92 1.60
C ALA A 23 -39.64 10.41 1.83
N ALA A 24 -40.89 9.92 1.87
CA ALA A 24 -41.15 8.47 1.98
C ALA A 24 -40.68 7.71 0.74
N ALA A 25 -40.91 8.24 -0.46
CA ALA A 25 -40.42 7.66 -1.71
C ALA A 25 -38.87 7.64 -1.76
N ALA A 26 -38.21 8.71 -1.33
CA ALA A 26 -36.78 8.79 -1.23
C ALA A 26 -36.22 7.78 -0.21
N ALA A 27 -36.88 7.61 0.94
CA ALA A 27 -36.50 6.62 1.95
C ALA A 27 -36.63 5.19 1.43
N VAL A 28 -37.72 4.85 0.74
CA VAL A 28 -37.91 3.52 0.11
C VAL A 28 -36.87 3.30 -0.99
N PHE A 29 -36.58 4.30 -1.81
CA PHE A 29 -35.54 4.23 -2.83
C PHE A 29 -34.18 3.98 -2.19
N ALA A 30 -33.80 4.77 -1.18
CA ALA A 30 -32.53 4.61 -0.47
C ALA A 30 -32.39 3.23 0.21
N ALA A 31 -33.49 2.69 0.79
CA ALA A 31 -33.50 1.37 1.40
C ALA A 31 -33.31 0.25 0.37
N LYS A 32 -33.82 0.41 -0.85
CA LYS A 32 -33.75 -0.56 -1.95
C LYS A 32 -32.58 -0.34 -2.91
N LEU A 33 -31.69 0.64 -2.64
CA LEU A 33 -30.50 0.82 -3.45
C LEU A 33 -29.67 -0.47 -3.43
N PRO A 34 -29.26 -0.99 -4.59
CA PRO A 34 -28.39 -2.15 -4.65
C PRO A 34 -27.06 -1.83 -3.96
N THR A 35 -26.44 -2.84 -3.40
CA THR A 35 -25.05 -2.83 -2.99
C THR A 35 -24.23 -3.61 -4.02
N PHE A 36 -23.03 -3.19 -4.28
CA PHE A 36 -22.09 -3.88 -5.14
C PHE A 36 -21.01 -4.50 -4.24
N ASP A 37 -20.33 -5.53 -4.71
CA ASP A 37 -19.37 -6.26 -3.88
C ASP A 37 -18.17 -5.38 -3.50
N ASN A 38 -17.80 -4.46 -4.39
CA ASN A 38 -16.70 -3.53 -4.14
C ASN A 38 -16.79 -2.26 -5.02
N PHE A 39 -15.84 -1.34 -4.82
CA PHE A 39 -15.68 -0.11 -5.63
C PHE A 39 -14.76 -0.27 -6.84
N SER A 40 -14.14 -1.43 -7.05
CA SER A 40 -13.04 -1.61 -7.99
C SER A 40 -13.44 -1.38 -9.46
N ASN A 41 -14.70 -1.66 -9.83
CA ASN A 41 -15.16 -1.61 -11.21
C ASN A 41 -16.21 -0.50 -11.45
N LEU A 42 -15.96 0.70 -10.95
CA LEU A 42 -16.90 1.84 -11.04
C LEU A 42 -17.39 2.11 -12.45
N GLN A 43 -16.52 2.02 -13.46
CA GLN A 43 -16.90 2.28 -14.85
C GLN A 43 -17.83 1.20 -15.38
N ILE A 44 -17.55 -0.06 -15.12
CA ILE A 44 -18.38 -1.20 -15.55
C ILE A 44 -19.76 -1.10 -14.87
N ILE A 45 -19.78 -0.93 -13.55
CA ILE A 45 -21.01 -0.82 -12.77
C ILE A 45 -21.85 0.37 -13.26
N THR A 46 -21.22 1.51 -13.53
CA THR A 46 -21.92 2.70 -14.04
C THR A 46 -22.49 2.47 -15.44
N ARG A 47 -21.76 1.76 -16.30
CA ARG A 47 -22.22 1.41 -17.64
C ARG A 47 -23.40 0.44 -17.62
N GLU A 48 -23.38 -0.57 -16.74
CA GLU A 48 -24.42 -1.59 -16.65
C GLU A 48 -25.68 -1.12 -15.92
N LYS A 49 -25.53 -0.38 -14.82
CA LYS A 49 -26.65 0.02 -13.93
C LYS A 49 -27.12 1.45 -14.13
N GLY A 50 -26.37 2.24 -14.90
CA GLY A 50 -26.65 3.66 -15.16
C GLY A 50 -26.11 4.57 -14.06
N TYR A 51 -25.78 5.80 -14.45
CA TYR A 51 -25.05 6.77 -13.63
C TYR A 51 -25.74 7.10 -12.30
N LEU A 52 -27.03 7.43 -12.33
CA LEU A 52 -27.75 7.89 -11.13
C LEU A 52 -27.89 6.79 -10.07
N LEU A 53 -28.18 5.57 -10.49
CA LEU A 53 -28.33 4.45 -9.57
C LEU A 53 -26.97 4.07 -8.96
N SER A 54 -25.93 4.00 -9.78
CA SER A 54 -24.58 3.73 -9.32
C SER A 54 -24.08 4.81 -8.34
N PHE A 55 -24.26 6.09 -8.69
CA PHE A 55 -23.87 7.21 -7.82
C PHE A 55 -24.56 7.15 -6.44
N ALA A 56 -25.89 6.93 -6.42
CA ALA A 56 -26.63 6.82 -5.17
C ALA A 56 -26.19 5.59 -4.34
N SER A 57 -25.92 4.46 -5.01
CA SER A 57 -25.41 3.24 -4.35
C SER A 57 -24.02 3.46 -3.77
N PHE A 58 -23.12 4.11 -4.50
CA PHE A 58 -21.78 4.42 -4.01
C PHE A 58 -21.78 5.35 -2.79
N ILE A 59 -22.66 6.36 -2.75
CA ILE A 59 -22.84 7.19 -1.55
C ILE A 59 -23.28 6.35 -0.34
N LYS A 60 -24.17 5.37 -0.56
CA LYS A 60 -24.62 4.47 0.50
C LYS A 60 -23.50 3.53 0.97
N MET A 61 -22.77 2.94 0.03
CA MET A 61 -21.69 2.01 0.30
C MET A 61 -20.46 2.69 0.93
N GLY A 62 -20.13 3.90 0.50
CA GLY A 62 -18.95 4.66 0.99
C GLY A 62 -19.09 5.17 2.42
N ARG A 63 -20.20 4.90 3.11
CA ARG A 63 -20.34 5.26 4.52
C ARG A 63 -19.68 4.25 5.41
N VAL A 64 -18.63 4.66 6.12
CA VAL A 64 -18.03 3.86 7.18
C VAL A 64 -19.06 3.70 8.30
N LYS A 65 -19.32 2.45 8.67
CA LYS A 65 -20.24 2.15 9.78
C LYS A 65 -19.54 2.35 11.11
N THR A 66 -20.15 3.13 11.99
CA THR A 66 -19.69 3.22 13.37
C THR A 66 -19.81 1.84 14.03
N PRO A 67 -18.74 1.29 14.64
CA PRO A 67 -18.80 0.03 15.36
C PRO A 67 -19.84 0.06 16.48
N GLU A 68 -20.46 -1.08 16.75
CA GLU A 68 -21.40 -1.20 17.86
C GLU A 68 -20.69 -0.92 19.19
N GLY A 69 -21.31 -0.08 20.03
CA GLY A 69 -20.75 0.31 21.33
C GLY A 69 -19.62 1.35 21.23
N TYR A 70 -19.35 1.94 20.06
CA TYR A 70 -18.36 2.98 19.93
C TYR A 70 -18.77 4.25 20.67
N THR A 71 -17.88 4.73 21.54
CA THR A 71 -17.87 6.09 22.10
C THR A 71 -16.44 6.59 22.17
N ALA A 72 -16.22 7.90 22.10
CA ALA A 72 -14.87 8.48 22.24
C ALA A 72 -14.18 8.00 23.52
N LYS A 73 -14.92 7.98 24.64
CA LYS A 73 -14.42 7.49 25.92
C LYS A 73 -13.98 6.03 25.87
N ARG A 74 -14.77 5.16 25.20
CA ARG A 74 -14.40 3.74 25.06
C ARG A 74 -13.17 3.55 24.19
N ALA A 75 -13.01 4.38 23.15
CA ALA A 75 -11.80 4.36 22.32
C ALA A 75 -10.56 4.81 23.13
N GLU A 76 -10.67 5.85 23.96
CA GLU A 76 -9.60 6.29 24.88
C GLU A 76 -9.24 5.18 25.87
N GLU A 77 -10.21 4.54 26.54
CA GLU A 77 -9.98 3.43 27.47
C GLU A 77 -9.25 2.24 26.80
N ILE A 78 -9.62 1.91 25.56
CA ILE A 78 -8.95 0.84 24.80
C ILE A 78 -7.50 1.25 24.49
N LEU A 79 -7.29 2.49 24.06
CA LEU A 79 -5.95 3.01 23.75
C LEU A 79 -5.05 3.01 24.99
N GLU A 80 -5.54 3.51 26.12
CA GLU A 80 -4.82 3.48 27.41
C GLU A 80 -4.46 2.05 27.82
N THR A 81 -5.42 1.11 27.73
CA THR A 81 -5.16 -0.31 28.03
C THR A 81 -4.13 -0.94 27.09
N ALA A 82 -4.17 -0.59 25.81
CA ALA A 82 -3.21 -1.07 24.83
C ALA A 82 -1.80 -0.51 25.08
N LEU A 83 -1.69 0.77 25.44
CA LEU A 83 -0.42 1.41 25.80
C LEU A 83 0.16 0.84 27.09
N ASP A 84 -0.67 0.57 28.11
CA ASP A 84 -0.24 -0.07 29.36
C ASP A 84 0.20 -1.53 29.14
N GLY A 85 -0.49 -2.24 28.23
CA GLY A 85 -0.16 -3.63 27.86
C GLY A 85 1.06 -3.78 26.93
N ALA A 86 1.36 -2.74 26.16
CA ALA A 86 2.54 -2.65 25.30
C ALA A 86 3.82 -2.31 26.09
N GLY A 87 3.81 -2.55 27.41
CA GLY A 87 4.92 -2.26 28.30
C GLY A 87 6.25 -2.74 27.72
N ASN A 88 7.14 -1.80 27.39
CA ASN A 88 8.59 -1.93 27.16
C ASN A 88 9.09 -3.04 26.21
N GLU A 89 8.24 -3.63 25.36
CA GLU A 89 8.69 -4.53 24.30
C GLU A 89 9.27 -3.79 23.06
N THR A 90 9.64 -2.53 23.22
CA THR A 90 10.45 -1.78 22.23
C THR A 90 11.92 -2.25 22.27
N GLY A 91 12.13 -3.54 22.36
CA GLY A 91 13.47 -4.15 22.37
C GLY A 91 14.22 -4.06 21.01
N LEU A 92 13.62 -3.51 19.97
CA LEU A 92 14.31 -3.24 18.70
C LEU A 92 14.95 -1.83 18.67
N LEU A 93 14.48 -0.90 19.49
CA LEU A 93 15.18 0.35 19.67
C LEU A 93 16.24 0.10 20.78
N ARG A 94 17.48 -0.18 20.34
CA ARG A 94 18.66 0.01 21.17
C ARG A 94 18.39 1.24 22.02
N GLU A 95 18.70 1.21 23.33
CA GLU A 95 18.76 2.44 24.11
C GLU A 95 19.57 3.42 23.27
N ALA A 96 18.86 4.35 22.62
CA ALA A 96 19.43 5.19 21.60
C ALA A 96 20.56 5.97 22.28
N GLY A 97 21.78 5.68 21.90
CA GLY A 97 22.84 6.64 22.01
C GLY A 97 22.30 7.92 21.34
N ASP A 98 22.62 9.09 21.80
CA ASP A 98 22.09 10.42 21.53
C ASP A 98 21.46 10.74 20.13
N ARG A 99 21.29 9.80 19.22
CA ARG A 99 20.74 10.00 17.87
C ARG A 99 19.86 8.84 17.42
N TYR A 100 18.71 9.17 16.85
CA TYR A 100 17.85 8.22 16.15
C TYR A 100 18.46 7.84 14.79
N PRO A 101 18.34 6.57 14.32
CA PRO A 101 18.82 6.15 13.00
C PRO A 101 18.04 6.83 11.88
N ASN A 102 18.64 6.96 10.70
CA ASN A 102 17.89 7.26 9.48
C ASN A 102 16.99 6.09 9.12
N LEU A 103 15.81 6.37 8.60
CA LEU A 103 14.81 5.39 8.20
C LEU A 103 14.53 5.54 6.71
N ILE A 104 15.01 4.62 5.91
CA ILE A 104 14.73 4.54 4.47
C ILE A 104 13.71 3.42 4.26
N VAL A 105 12.50 3.79 3.90
CA VAL A 105 11.41 2.85 3.66
C VAL A 105 11.09 2.84 2.18
N ILE A 106 11.19 1.66 1.57
CA ILE A 106 10.93 1.42 0.16
C ILE A 106 9.73 0.50 0.05
N MET A 107 8.62 1.01 -0.45
CA MET A 107 7.52 0.19 -0.90
C MET A 107 7.75 -0.13 -2.37
N ASN A 108 8.28 -1.31 -2.63
CA ASN A 108 8.66 -1.76 -3.96
C ASN A 108 7.46 -2.39 -4.67
N GLU A 109 7.15 -1.87 -5.83
CA GLU A 109 6.00 -2.30 -6.65
C GLU A 109 6.04 -3.80 -6.91
N THR A 110 4.98 -4.51 -6.53
CA THR A 110 4.76 -5.95 -6.70
C THR A 110 5.87 -6.88 -6.16
N LEU A 111 6.70 -6.44 -5.22
CA LEU A 111 7.80 -7.26 -4.69
C LEU A 111 7.28 -8.51 -3.98
N ALA A 112 7.34 -9.66 -4.64
CA ALA A 112 6.90 -10.93 -4.10
C ALA A 112 7.76 -12.10 -4.61
N ASP A 113 8.20 -12.95 -3.68
CA ASP A 113 8.87 -14.21 -3.99
C ASP A 113 7.83 -15.26 -4.40
N LEU A 114 7.34 -15.17 -5.64
CA LEU A 114 6.32 -16.08 -6.15
C LEU A 114 6.78 -17.55 -6.10
N PRO A 115 8.03 -17.90 -6.48
CA PRO A 115 8.55 -19.26 -6.30
C PRO A 115 8.37 -19.80 -4.88
N ALA A 116 8.79 -19.06 -3.86
CA ALA A 116 8.64 -19.48 -2.47
C ALA A 116 7.19 -19.47 -1.98
N ILE A 117 6.38 -18.52 -2.44
CA ILE A 117 4.96 -18.41 -2.06
C ILE A 117 4.16 -19.57 -2.66
N TYR A 118 4.34 -19.88 -3.94
CA TYR A 118 3.53 -20.87 -4.67
C TYR A 118 4.21 -22.24 -4.78
N GLY A 119 5.48 -22.36 -4.44
CA GLY A 119 6.20 -23.63 -4.40
C GLY A 119 6.60 -24.18 -5.77
N PHE A 120 6.95 -23.32 -6.70
CA PHE A 120 7.55 -23.71 -7.97
C PHE A 120 9.04 -23.37 -8.02
N GLU A 121 9.79 -24.08 -8.86
CA GLU A 121 11.24 -23.91 -9.00
C GLU A 121 11.59 -22.99 -10.17
N THR A 122 12.73 -22.30 -10.07
CA THR A 122 13.33 -21.48 -11.10
C THR A 122 14.76 -21.94 -11.37
N ASP A 123 15.30 -21.66 -12.56
CA ASP A 123 16.68 -22.02 -12.95
C ASP A 123 17.73 -21.28 -12.12
N THR A 124 17.41 -20.10 -11.62
CA THR A 124 18.24 -19.31 -10.70
C THR A 124 17.36 -18.68 -9.62
N ASP A 125 17.94 -18.35 -8.46
CA ASP A 125 17.23 -17.66 -7.38
C ASP A 125 16.76 -16.27 -7.82
N VAL A 126 15.50 -15.89 -7.53
CA VAL A 126 14.94 -14.57 -7.83
C VAL A 126 15.49 -13.47 -6.93
N PHE A 127 15.87 -13.81 -5.70
CA PHE A 127 16.39 -12.91 -4.67
C PHE A 127 17.75 -13.32 -4.09
N PRO A 128 18.78 -13.54 -4.93
CA PRO A 128 20.05 -14.09 -4.46
C PRO A 128 20.76 -13.19 -3.42
N ASN A 129 20.58 -11.87 -3.50
CA ASN A 129 21.15 -10.95 -2.53
C ASN A 129 20.31 -10.88 -1.26
N ILE A 130 19.00 -10.73 -1.37
CA ILE A 130 18.08 -10.67 -0.22
C ILE A 130 18.14 -11.96 0.59
N HIS A 131 18.13 -13.15 -0.07
CA HIS A 131 18.18 -14.44 0.61
C HIS A 131 19.50 -14.69 1.35
N SER A 132 20.61 -14.18 0.81
CA SER A 132 21.95 -14.34 1.40
C SER A 132 22.39 -13.19 2.30
N MET A 133 21.56 -12.16 2.48
CA MET A 133 21.95 -10.97 3.23
C MET A 133 21.99 -11.26 4.73
N ASP A 134 23.13 -10.99 5.35
CA ASP A 134 23.31 -11.02 6.80
C ASP A 134 22.74 -9.75 7.45
N ASN A 135 22.59 -9.77 8.75
CA ASN A 135 22.13 -8.65 9.56
C ASN A 135 20.76 -8.11 9.09
N ALA A 136 19.81 -9.02 8.84
CA ALA A 136 18.52 -8.70 8.29
C ALA A 136 17.36 -9.45 8.99
N VAL A 137 16.19 -8.81 8.96
CA VAL A 137 14.90 -9.45 9.27
C VAL A 137 14.12 -9.58 7.96
N ARG A 138 13.68 -10.77 7.62
CA ARG A 138 12.98 -11.03 6.34
C ARG A 138 11.78 -11.93 6.51
N GLY A 139 10.84 -11.82 5.57
CA GLY A 139 9.64 -12.63 5.58
C GLY A 139 8.57 -12.15 4.62
N LYS A 140 7.31 -12.30 5.04
CA LYS A 140 6.13 -11.98 4.24
C LYS A 140 5.28 -10.94 4.92
N VAL A 141 4.80 -9.99 4.14
CA VAL A 141 3.80 -9.02 4.56
C VAL A 141 2.45 -9.40 3.94
N LEU A 142 1.44 -9.58 4.79
CA LEU A 142 0.06 -9.83 4.36
C LEU A 142 -0.61 -8.48 4.05
N THR A 143 -0.72 -8.17 2.78
CA THR A 143 -1.36 -6.94 2.27
C THR A 143 -2.88 -7.13 2.18
N SER A 144 -3.61 -6.02 2.11
CA SER A 144 -5.07 -6.05 1.97
C SER A 144 -5.55 -5.96 0.52
N VAL A 145 -4.62 -5.95 -0.43
CA VAL A 145 -4.89 -5.80 -1.87
C VAL A 145 -4.09 -6.80 -2.70
N TYR A 146 -4.58 -7.08 -3.91
CA TYR A 146 -3.95 -7.98 -4.88
C TYR A 146 -4.04 -7.37 -6.28
N GLY A 147 -2.94 -7.44 -7.04
CA GLY A 147 -2.89 -7.01 -8.43
C GLY A 147 -3.09 -5.51 -8.66
N GLY A 148 -2.99 -4.71 -7.60
CA GLY A 148 -3.14 -3.26 -7.65
C GLY A 148 -3.66 -2.70 -6.33
N GLY A 149 -3.72 -1.36 -6.25
CA GLY A 149 -4.17 -0.67 -5.03
C GLY A 149 -3.03 -0.24 -4.11
N THR A 150 -1.87 0.07 -4.67
CA THR A 150 -0.65 0.54 -4.00
C THR A 150 -0.92 1.53 -2.86
N ALA A 151 -1.72 2.57 -3.10
CA ALA A 151 -2.07 3.56 -2.09
C ALA A 151 -2.84 3.00 -0.87
N ASN A 152 -3.42 1.82 -0.98
CA ASN A 152 -4.08 1.15 0.13
C ASN A 152 -3.05 0.56 1.10
N THR A 153 -1.99 -0.03 0.58
CA THR A 153 -0.86 -0.52 1.37
C THR A 153 -0.05 0.64 1.98
N GLU A 154 0.14 1.75 1.23
CA GLU A 154 0.70 2.99 1.78
C GLU A 154 -0.12 3.50 2.99
N TYR A 155 -1.45 3.53 2.85
CA TYR A 155 -2.34 3.97 3.92
C TYR A 155 -2.20 3.10 5.16
N GLU A 156 -2.20 1.77 5.01
CA GLU A 156 -2.04 0.85 6.15
C GLU A 156 -0.67 1.01 6.80
N PHE A 157 0.40 1.12 6.01
CA PHE A 157 1.75 1.31 6.52
C PHE A 157 1.90 2.66 7.24
N LEU A 158 1.55 3.77 6.59
CA LEU A 158 1.79 5.10 7.15
C LEU A 158 0.88 5.44 8.33
N THR A 159 -0.37 4.95 8.34
CA THR A 159 -1.33 5.28 9.40
C THR A 159 -1.47 4.21 10.48
N GLY A 160 -1.14 2.94 10.17
CA GLY A 160 -1.45 1.79 11.02
C GLY A 160 -2.93 1.41 11.09
N ASN A 161 -3.77 2.06 10.28
CA ASN A 161 -5.17 1.69 10.17
C ASN A 161 -5.32 0.51 9.21
N SER A 162 -6.35 -0.33 9.39
CA SER A 162 -6.62 -1.42 8.48
C SER A 162 -7.79 -1.12 7.54
N LEU A 163 -7.66 -1.50 6.28
CA LEU A 163 -8.74 -1.48 5.29
C LEU A 163 -9.93 -2.37 5.68
N TYR A 164 -9.71 -3.34 6.55
CA TYR A 164 -10.78 -4.24 7.03
C TYR A 164 -11.99 -3.48 7.58
N PHE A 165 -11.79 -2.30 8.17
CA PHE A 165 -12.86 -1.47 8.73
C PHE A 165 -13.53 -0.55 7.71
N LEU A 166 -13.06 -0.54 6.47
CA LEU A 166 -13.62 0.26 5.39
C LEU A 166 -14.49 -0.58 4.47
N PRO A 167 -15.41 0.02 3.73
CA PRO A 167 -16.18 -0.71 2.72
C PRO A 167 -15.26 -1.39 1.69
N PRO A 168 -15.60 -2.64 1.25
CA PRO A 168 -14.79 -3.37 0.28
C PRO A 168 -14.49 -2.56 -0.99
N GLY A 169 -13.23 -2.62 -1.46
CA GLY A 169 -12.76 -1.85 -2.62
C GLY A 169 -12.61 -0.34 -2.37
N SER A 170 -12.56 0.09 -1.12
CA SER A 170 -12.26 1.47 -0.76
C SER A 170 -10.83 1.84 -1.16
N SER A 171 -10.66 3.11 -1.54
CA SER A 171 -9.36 3.77 -1.68
C SER A 171 -9.31 4.94 -0.70
N PRO A 172 -8.69 4.79 0.48
CA PRO A 172 -8.72 5.79 1.54
C PRO A 172 -8.20 7.15 1.09
N TYR A 173 -7.12 7.20 0.33
CA TYR A 173 -6.54 8.44 -0.20
C TYR A 173 -7.53 9.24 -1.04
N VAL A 174 -8.36 8.56 -1.80
CA VAL A 174 -9.36 9.20 -2.68
C VAL A 174 -10.63 9.58 -1.92
N GLN A 175 -11.08 8.71 -1.00
CA GLN A 175 -12.42 8.78 -0.43
C GLN A 175 -12.47 9.40 0.97
N TYR A 176 -11.43 9.21 1.80
CA TYR A 176 -11.51 9.52 3.23
C TYR A 176 -10.44 10.50 3.73
N MET A 177 -9.37 10.74 2.97
CA MET A 177 -8.30 11.65 3.37
C MET A 177 -8.65 13.11 3.01
N GLY A 178 -9.34 13.79 3.92
CA GLY A 178 -9.76 15.19 3.78
C GLY A 178 -9.18 16.13 4.85
N SER A 179 -8.46 15.59 5.83
CA SER A 179 -7.84 16.34 6.94
C SER A 179 -6.59 15.63 7.42
N VAL A 180 -5.79 16.29 8.24
CA VAL A 180 -4.61 15.71 8.89
C VAL A 180 -4.98 14.43 9.62
N GLN A 181 -4.18 13.38 9.42
CA GLN A 181 -4.32 12.07 10.04
C GLN A 181 -3.06 11.74 10.85
N GLN A 182 -3.24 11.09 11.98
CA GLN A 182 -2.11 10.51 12.71
C GLN A 182 -1.40 9.49 11.83
N SER A 183 -0.08 9.58 11.77
CA SER A 183 0.75 8.74 10.91
C SER A 183 2.14 8.53 11.50
N LEU A 184 2.88 7.59 10.93
CA LEU A 184 4.30 7.39 11.24
C LEU A 184 5.10 8.67 11.02
N ALA A 185 4.92 9.37 9.88
CA ALA A 185 5.68 10.58 9.57
C ALA A 185 5.41 11.69 10.60
N TRP A 186 4.18 11.90 11.08
CA TRP A 186 3.91 12.85 12.17
C TRP A 186 4.63 12.45 13.45
N LYS A 187 4.67 11.16 13.80
CA LYS A 187 5.40 10.69 14.99
C LYS A 187 6.90 10.91 14.88
N LEU A 188 7.46 10.62 13.72
CA LEU A 188 8.89 10.85 13.46
C LEU A 188 9.25 12.35 13.50
N LYS A 189 8.36 13.23 13.02
CA LYS A 189 8.54 14.69 13.15
C LYS A 189 8.58 15.15 14.62
N GLU A 190 7.74 14.58 15.49
CA GLU A 190 7.78 14.84 16.93
C GLU A 190 9.14 14.46 17.55
N LEU A 191 9.83 13.45 16.96
CA LEU A 191 11.18 13.01 17.33
C LEU A 191 12.30 13.80 16.62
N GLY A 192 11.99 14.79 15.79
CA GLY A 192 12.94 15.67 15.13
C GLY A 192 13.36 15.24 13.73
N TYR A 193 12.78 14.19 13.17
CA TYR A 193 13.09 13.76 11.80
C TYR A 193 12.72 14.82 10.76
N GLN A 194 13.53 14.89 9.72
CA GLN A 194 13.13 15.44 8.43
C GLN A 194 12.42 14.35 7.66
N THR A 195 11.24 14.63 7.10
CA THR A 195 10.40 13.63 6.44
C THR A 195 10.20 13.96 4.96
N ALA A 196 10.46 13.00 4.09
CA ALA A 196 10.28 13.14 2.65
C ALA A 196 9.63 11.88 2.05
N ALA A 197 8.96 12.05 0.92
CA ALA A 197 8.53 10.97 0.06
C ALA A 197 9.10 11.13 -1.35
N TYR A 198 9.30 10.01 -2.05
CA TYR A 198 9.65 9.98 -3.46
C TYR A 198 8.83 8.91 -4.19
N HIS A 199 8.32 9.28 -5.37
CA HIS A 199 7.59 8.37 -6.26
C HIS A 199 7.86 8.79 -7.72
N PRO A 200 8.62 8.02 -8.50
CA PRO A 200 9.02 8.39 -9.86
C PRO A 200 7.87 8.25 -10.87
N TYR A 201 6.73 8.83 -10.56
CA TYR A 201 5.53 8.84 -11.40
C TYR A 201 4.67 10.07 -11.12
N LEU A 202 3.50 10.17 -11.80
CA LEU A 202 2.56 11.29 -11.71
C LEU A 202 2.17 11.62 -10.25
N PRO A 203 2.45 12.82 -9.74
CA PRO A 203 2.18 13.18 -8.35
C PRO A 203 0.69 13.23 -7.99
N ILE A 204 -0.19 13.37 -8.99
CA ILE A 204 -1.65 13.36 -8.80
C ILE A 204 -2.21 11.93 -8.64
N SER A 205 -1.44 10.90 -9.00
CA SER A 205 -1.87 9.50 -8.85
C SER A 205 -2.25 9.23 -7.39
N TYR A 206 -3.44 8.66 -7.17
CA TYR A 206 -4.03 8.48 -5.84
C TYR A 206 -4.13 9.75 -5.00
N ARG A 207 -3.99 10.96 -5.60
CA ARG A 207 -3.97 12.26 -4.90
C ARG A 207 -2.77 12.43 -3.94
N ARG A 208 -1.65 11.75 -4.17
CA ARG A 208 -0.47 11.78 -3.27
C ARG A 208 -0.02 13.20 -2.94
N SER A 209 0.06 14.10 -3.92
CA SER A 209 0.41 15.52 -3.70
C SER A 209 -0.48 16.25 -2.68
N SER A 210 -1.74 15.81 -2.53
CA SER A 210 -2.67 16.37 -1.53
C SER A 210 -2.67 15.58 -0.22
N VAL A 211 -2.38 14.29 -0.25
CA VAL A 211 -2.50 13.37 0.90
C VAL A 211 -1.21 13.34 1.74
N TYR A 212 -0.03 13.32 1.13
CA TYR A 212 1.22 13.22 1.84
C TYR A 212 1.46 14.36 2.84
N PRO A 213 1.14 15.63 2.55
CA PRO A 213 1.19 16.68 3.57
C PRO A 213 0.25 16.44 4.75
N LEU A 214 -0.93 15.83 4.51
CA LEU A 214 -1.88 15.48 5.59
C LEU A 214 -1.36 14.33 6.47
N LEU A 215 -0.46 13.51 5.92
CA LEU A 215 0.24 12.44 6.63
C LEU A 215 1.57 12.91 7.27
N GLY A 216 1.93 14.19 7.15
CA GLY A 216 3.11 14.74 7.81
C GLY A 216 4.41 14.64 7.02
N LEU A 217 4.38 14.30 5.75
CA LEU A 217 5.56 14.36 4.88
C LEU A 217 5.84 15.81 4.49
N ASP A 218 7.04 16.33 4.78
CA ASP A 218 7.44 17.72 4.54
C ASP A 218 7.73 18.00 3.08
N ALA A 219 8.27 17.01 2.37
CA ALA A 219 8.58 17.09 0.96
C ALA A 219 8.04 15.88 0.21
N PHE A 220 7.63 16.09 -1.05
CA PHE A 220 7.26 15.01 -1.96
C PHE A 220 7.89 15.27 -3.32
N TYR A 221 8.72 14.34 -3.75
CA TYR A 221 9.40 14.33 -5.04
C TYR A 221 8.71 13.33 -5.98
N SER A 222 8.64 13.66 -7.26
CA SER A 222 7.91 12.91 -8.28
C SER A 222 8.64 12.93 -9.63
N GLU A 223 8.07 12.39 -10.69
CA GLU A 223 8.60 12.50 -12.05
C GLU A 223 8.67 13.95 -12.57
N GLU A 224 7.94 14.88 -11.93
CA GLU A 224 7.98 16.31 -12.30
C GLU A 224 9.22 17.03 -11.73
N ASP A 225 9.94 16.40 -10.80
CA ASP A 225 11.14 16.92 -10.19
C ASP A 225 12.38 16.43 -10.94
N SER A 226 13.32 17.36 -11.23
CA SER A 226 14.54 17.04 -11.95
C SER A 226 15.55 16.36 -11.02
N LEU A 227 15.40 15.06 -10.77
CA LEU A 227 16.38 14.28 -10.02
C LEU A 227 17.50 13.77 -10.95
N PRO A 228 18.74 13.57 -10.44
CA PRO A 228 19.92 13.37 -11.28
C PRO A 228 20.02 12.00 -11.97
N HIS A 229 19.27 11.00 -11.51
CA HIS A 229 19.38 9.64 -12.04
C HIS A 229 18.13 9.26 -12.81
N GLU A 230 18.31 9.06 -14.11
CA GLU A 230 17.25 8.65 -15.04
C GLU A 230 17.74 7.41 -15.81
N GLU A 231 17.20 6.26 -15.43
CA GLU A 231 17.36 5.00 -16.16
C GLU A 231 15.99 4.33 -16.19
N TYR A 232 15.60 3.79 -17.32
CA TYR A 232 14.29 3.20 -17.51
C TYR A 232 14.42 1.73 -17.88
N LEU A 233 13.61 0.90 -17.22
CA LEU A 233 13.28 -0.45 -17.69
C LEU A 233 11.84 -0.45 -18.18
N ARG A 234 11.61 -0.91 -19.39
CA ARG A 234 10.33 -0.71 -20.08
C ARG A 234 10.00 0.79 -20.18
N THR A 235 8.94 1.23 -19.53
CA THR A 235 8.46 2.62 -19.53
C THR A 235 8.59 3.29 -18.15
N TYR A 236 9.14 2.60 -17.16
CA TYR A 236 9.25 3.08 -15.79
C TYR A 236 10.71 3.29 -15.38
N VAL A 237 10.92 4.23 -14.46
CA VAL A 237 12.24 4.45 -13.85
C VAL A 237 12.67 3.15 -13.18
N SER A 238 13.92 2.71 -13.47
CA SER A 238 14.48 1.50 -12.86
C SER A 238 14.66 1.67 -11.35
N ASP A 239 14.54 0.58 -10.58
CA ASP A 239 14.81 0.61 -9.13
C ASP A 239 16.25 1.04 -8.85
N ARG A 240 17.19 0.74 -9.76
CA ARG A 240 18.58 1.22 -9.65
C ARG A 240 18.68 2.73 -9.72
N ALA A 241 17.98 3.38 -10.63
CA ALA A 241 17.95 4.85 -10.72
C ALA A 241 17.14 5.47 -9.57
N ASP A 242 16.03 4.84 -9.23
CA ASP A 242 15.17 5.23 -8.11
C ASP A 242 15.98 5.26 -6.79
N PHE A 243 16.68 4.18 -6.46
CA PHE A 243 17.47 4.10 -5.23
C PHE A 243 18.68 5.05 -5.24
N LYS A 244 19.28 5.32 -6.39
CA LYS A 244 20.30 6.39 -6.50
C LYS A 244 19.70 7.78 -6.24
N ASN A 245 18.46 8.03 -6.64
CA ASN A 245 17.76 9.25 -6.27
C ASN A 245 17.41 9.30 -4.78
N VAL A 246 17.06 8.17 -4.15
CA VAL A 246 16.90 8.09 -2.68
C VAL A 246 18.21 8.46 -1.98
N ILE A 247 19.36 7.94 -2.45
CA ILE A 247 20.70 8.31 -1.93
C ILE A 247 20.94 9.81 -2.11
N HIS A 248 20.69 10.35 -3.29
CA HIS A 248 20.86 11.79 -3.56
C HIS A 248 20.03 12.65 -2.59
N LEU A 249 18.75 12.31 -2.40
CA LEU A 249 17.87 13.03 -1.46
C LEU A 249 18.32 12.88 0.01
N TYR A 250 18.91 11.74 0.36
CA TYR A 250 19.54 11.55 1.65
C TYR A 250 20.78 12.46 1.82
N GLU A 251 21.61 12.60 0.80
CA GLU A 251 22.79 13.47 0.83
C GLU A 251 22.43 14.96 0.92
N GLU A 252 21.35 15.39 0.27
CA GLU A 252 20.86 16.77 0.27
C GLU A 252 20.04 17.16 1.52
N ARG A 253 19.79 16.23 2.46
CA ARG A 253 19.04 16.52 3.68
C ARG A 253 19.74 17.51 4.60
N GLU A 254 19.01 18.11 5.54
CA GLU A 254 19.60 18.95 6.59
C GLU A 254 20.58 18.13 7.46
N PRO A 255 21.84 18.53 7.54
CA PRO A 255 22.82 17.81 8.35
C PRO A 255 22.45 17.76 9.85
N GLY A 256 22.69 16.61 10.48
CA GLY A 256 22.50 16.44 11.94
C GLY A 256 21.06 16.21 12.39
N ARG A 257 20.14 16.08 11.45
CA ARG A 257 18.77 15.60 11.73
C ARG A 257 18.59 14.19 11.18
N PRO A 258 17.93 13.30 11.90
CA PRO A 258 17.58 11.99 11.35
C PRO A 258 16.60 12.17 10.19
N PHE A 259 16.68 11.28 9.20
CA PHE A 259 15.93 11.38 7.96
C PHE A 259 14.97 10.21 7.81
N PHE A 260 13.73 10.50 7.46
CA PHE A 260 12.74 9.53 7.06
C PHE A 260 12.41 9.73 5.59
N MET A 261 12.76 8.74 4.76
CA MET A 261 12.37 8.66 3.36
C MET A 261 11.31 7.57 3.19
N PHE A 262 10.17 7.92 2.59
CA PHE A 262 9.17 6.97 2.11
C PHE A 262 9.18 6.97 0.59
N ASN A 263 9.78 5.94 0.01
CA ASN A 263 9.89 5.75 -1.43
C ASN A 263 8.87 4.72 -1.92
N VAL A 264 8.21 5.00 -3.04
CA VAL A 264 7.27 4.10 -3.72
C VAL A 264 7.75 3.92 -5.15
N THR A 265 8.21 2.73 -5.51
CA THR A 265 8.82 2.48 -6.83
C THR A 265 7.80 2.23 -7.94
N MET A 266 8.27 2.11 -9.19
CA MET A 266 7.42 1.88 -10.37
C MET A 266 7.93 0.78 -11.30
N GLN A 267 9.20 0.36 -11.20
CA GLN A 267 9.85 -0.54 -12.16
C GLN A 267 9.01 -1.76 -12.49
N ASN A 268 8.48 -2.43 -11.47
CA ASN A 268 7.79 -3.72 -11.60
C ASN A 268 6.29 -3.58 -11.86
N HIS A 269 5.78 -2.36 -12.07
CA HIS A 269 4.35 -2.12 -12.29
C HIS A 269 3.79 -2.97 -13.42
N GLY A 270 2.57 -3.49 -13.25
CA GLY A 270 1.89 -4.35 -14.20
C GLY A 270 1.77 -3.78 -15.62
N GLY A 271 1.20 -4.55 -16.50
CA GLY A 271 1.23 -4.34 -17.96
C GLY A 271 2.42 -5.04 -18.57
N TYR A 272 2.76 -6.24 -18.05
CA TYR A 272 3.78 -7.12 -18.61
C TYR A 272 3.39 -7.53 -20.01
N SER A 273 4.38 -7.75 -20.86
CA SER A 273 4.18 -8.09 -22.27
C SER A 273 3.46 -9.44 -22.47
N GLU A 274 2.54 -9.51 -23.40
CA GLU A 274 1.83 -10.75 -23.77
C GLU A 274 2.57 -11.56 -24.85
N ASP A 275 3.38 -10.89 -25.69
CA ASP A 275 4.04 -11.54 -26.85
C ASP A 275 5.48 -11.96 -26.52
N GLU A 276 6.33 -11.01 -26.12
CA GLU A 276 7.74 -11.22 -25.79
C GLU A 276 8.10 -10.38 -24.56
N PRO A 277 8.94 -10.89 -23.63
CA PRO A 277 9.41 -10.09 -22.49
C PRO A 277 10.07 -8.78 -22.95
N ALA A 278 9.70 -7.67 -22.31
CA ALA A 278 10.25 -6.36 -22.66
C ALA A 278 11.61 -6.07 -21.99
N VAL A 279 12.16 -7.06 -21.26
CA VAL A 279 13.48 -7.03 -20.63
C VAL A 279 14.23 -8.33 -20.93
N ASP A 280 15.53 -8.35 -20.72
CA ASP A 280 16.34 -9.55 -20.83
C ASP A 280 15.88 -10.58 -19.79
N VAL A 281 15.58 -11.80 -20.23
CA VAL A 281 15.17 -12.88 -19.33
C VAL A 281 16.38 -13.39 -18.55
N THR A 282 16.36 -13.19 -17.24
CA THR A 282 17.43 -13.57 -16.31
C THR A 282 17.01 -14.66 -15.31
N VAL A 283 15.71 -14.94 -15.23
CA VAL A 283 15.12 -15.98 -14.37
C VAL A 283 14.04 -16.71 -15.14
N MET A 284 14.07 -18.05 -15.11
CA MET A 284 13.11 -18.89 -15.83
C MET A 284 12.51 -19.94 -14.91
N PRO A 285 11.17 -20.06 -14.82
CA PRO A 285 10.53 -21.19 -14.13
C PRO A 285 10.92 -22.53 -14.79
N VAL A 286 11.06 -23.57 -13.96
CA VAL A 286 11.28 -24.95 -14.46
C VAL A 286 10.01 -25.50 -15.11
N ASP A 287 8.85 -25.20 -14.54
CA ASP A 287 7.55 -25.58 -15.09
C ASP A 287 7.28 -24.81 -16.38
N GLN A 288 7.06 -25.53 -17.49
CA GLN A 288 6.86 -24.92 -18.81
C GLN A 288 5.57 -24.10 -18.89
N GLU A 289 4.55 -24.47 -18.14
CA GLU A 289 3.27 -23.76 -18.04
C GLU A 289 3.43 -22.35 -17.47
N LEU A 290 4.48 -22.10 -16.66
CA LEU A 290 4.84 -20.80 -16.13
C LEU A 290 5.80 -19.99 -17.02
N GLN A 291 6.34 -20.59 -18.10
CA GLN A 291 7.25 -19.91 -19.02
C GLN A 291 6.48 -18.98 -20.00
N THR A 292 5.59 -18.18 -19.47
CA THR A 292 4.87 -17.15 -20.25
C THR A 292 5.68 -15.86 -20.33
N PRO A 293 5.54 -15.03 -21.37
CA PRO A 293 6.24 -13.75 -21.45
C PRO A 293 6.06 -12.88 -20.21
N GLN A 294 4.85 -12.81 -19.66
CA GLN A 294 4.54 -12.05 -18.46
C GLN A 294 5.31 -12.53 -17.22
N MET A 295 5.35 -13.85 -16.98
CA MET A 295 6.06 -14.42 -15.83
C MET A 295 7.57 -14.25 -15.99
N LEU A 296 8.12 -14.48 -17.18
CA LEU A 296 9.55 -14.32 -17.46
C LEU A 296 9.97 -12.86 -17.26
N GLU A 297 9.18 -11.91 -17.75
CA GLU A 297 9.43 -10.49 -17.56
C GLU A 297 9.35 -10.10 -16.08
N TYR A 298 8.29 -10.51 -15.38
CA TYR A 298 8.12 -10.21 -13.96
C TYR A 298 9.28 -10.71 -13.09
N LEU A 299 9.63 -12.00 -13.21
CA LEU A 299 10.71 -12.59 -12.41
C LEU A 299 12.06 -11.92 -12.69
N SER A 300 12.31 -11.52 -13.94
CA SER A 300 13.53 -10.81 -14.32
C SER A 300 13.58 -9.39 -13.77
N LEU A 301 12.44 -8.67 -13.73
CA LEU A 301 12.32 -7.36 -13.11
C LEU A 301 12.56 -7.43 -11.58
N ILE A 302 11.99 -8.43 -10.91
CA ILE A 302 12.19 -8.66 -9.48
C ILE A 302 13.67 -8.94 -9.17
N ARG A 303 14.36 -9.66 -10.05
CA ARG A 303 15.81 -9.88 -9.95
C ARG A 303 16.62 -8.58 -10.06
N GLU A 304 16.20 -7.66 -10.91
CA GLU A 304 16.81 -6.32 -11.00
C GLU A 304 16.57 -5.50 -9.72
N SER A 305 15.39 -5.62 -9.10
CA SER A 305 15.09 -4.99 -7.80
C SER A 305 16.00 -5.52 -6.69
N ASP A 306 16.25 -6.83 -6.64
CA ASP A 306 17.19 -7.46 -5.71
C ASP A 306 18.63 -6.93 -5.88
N ALA A 307 19.07 -6.78 -7.14
CA ALA A 307 20.39 -6.23 -7.45
C ALA A 307 20.49 -4.75 -7.05
N ALA A 308 19.45 -3.96 -7.34
CA ALA A 308 19.40 -2.55 -6.95
C ALA A 308 19.39 -2.37 -5.42
N PHE A 309 18.66 -3.23 -4.70
CA PHE A 309 18.68 -3.23 -3.24
C PHE A 309 20.06 -3.53 -2.66
N LYS A 310 20.78 -4.46 -3.28
CA LYS A 310 22.18 -4.71 -2.90
C LYS A 310 23.07 -3.49 -3.06
N GLU A 311 22.93 -2.75 -4.18
CA GLU A 311 23.70 -1.52 -4.40
C GLU A 311 23.37 -0.47 -3.32
N LEU A 312 22.09 -0.33 -2.95
CA LEU A 312 21.64 0.57 -1.90
C LEU A 312 22.23 0.22 -0.53
N THR A 313 22.17 -1.05 -0.14
CA THR A 313 22.73 -1.50 1.15
C THR A 313 24.25 -1.37 1.22
N VAL A 314 24.96 -1.56 0.10
CA VAL A 314 26.41 -1.30 0.02
C VAL A 314 26.72 0.17 0.31
N TYR A 315 25.99 1.10 -0.29
CA TYR A 315 26.18 2.54 -0.01
C TYR A 315 26.00 2.84 1.49
N PHE A 316 24.90 2.40 2.09
CA PHE A 316 24.61 2.69 3.49
C PHE A 316 25.48 1.89 4.48
N SER A 317 26.09 0.78 4.06
CA SER A 317 27.07 0.06 4.89
C SER A 317 28.35 0.85 5.12
N GLU A 318 28.64 1.81 4.23
CA GLU A 318 29.80 2.71 4.33
C GLU A 318 29.43 4.06 5.00
N ALA A 319 28.14 4.31 5.28
CA ALA A 319 27.69 5.54 5.92
C ALA A 319 28.05 5.55 7.43
N GLU A 320 28.47 6.72 7.92
CA GLU A 320 28.83 6.92 9.35
C GLU A 320 27.59 6.93 10.27
N GLU A 321 26.44 7.30 9.75
CA GLU A 321 25.19 7.41 10.52
C GLU A 321 24.42 6.09 10.52
N ASP A 322 23.90 5.74 11.70
CA ASP A 322 23.02 4.59 11.84
C ASP A 322 21.83 4.69 10.89
N THR A 323 21.61 3.68 10.07
CA THR A 323 20.54 3.66 9.06
C THR A 323 19.86 2.31 9.04
N VAL A 324 18.53 2.35 9.03
CA VAL A 324 17.65 1.20 8.81
C VAL A 324 17.00 1.34 7.43
N ILE A 325 17.06 0.27 6.64
CA ILE A 325 16.38 0.19 5.34
C ILE A 325 15.33 -0.91 5.43
N LEU A 326 14.07 -0.54 5.23
CA LEU A 326 12.95 -1.47 5.08
C LEU A 326 12.51 -1.45 3.63
N MET A 327 12.55 -2.60 2.94
CA MET A 327 11.92 -2.77 1.64
C MET A 327 10.82 -3.82 1.73
N PHE A 328 9.63 -3.51 1.18
CA PHE A 328 8.50 -4.44 1.16
C PHE A 328 7.62 -4.23 -0.06
N GLY A 329 6.95 -5.30 -0.50
CA GLY A 329 6.00 -5.23 -1.60
C GLY A 329 4.65 -4.66 -1.18
N ASP A 330 4.03 -3.92 -2.06
CA ASP A 330 2.69 -3.35 -1.85
C ASP A 330 1.55 -4.36 -2.11
N HIS A 331 1.74 -5.27 -3.04
CA HIS A 331 0.86 -6.39 -3.40
C HIS A 331 1.59 -7.34 -4.34
N GLN A 332 0.99 -8.50 -4.65
CA GLN A 332 1.44 -9.36 -5.74
C GLN A 332 1.02 -8.79 -7.11
N PRO A 333 1.73 -9.18 -8.20
CA PRO A 333 1.33 -8.83 -9.54
C PRO A 333 0.02 -9.50 -9.94
N SER A 334 -0.74 -8.86 -10.84
CA SER A 334 -1.83 -9.51 -11.56
C SER A 334 -1.23 -10.24 -12.76
N MET A 335 -1.43 -11.55 -12.83
CA MET A 335 -1.02 -12.40 -13.94
C MET A 335 -2.24 -12.86 -14.74
N ASP A 336 -2.01 -13.38 -15.93
CA ASP A 336 -3.05 -14.01 -16.75
C ASP A 336 -3.77 -15.13 -15.98
N GLU A 337 -5.02 -15.37 -16.35
CA GLU A 337 -5.88 -16.36 -15.70
C GLU A 337 -5.23 -17.75 -15.70
N GLY A 338 -4.65 -18.19 -16.82
CA GLY A 338 -3.99 -19.50 -16.92
C GLY A 338 -2.77 -19.65 -16.01
N VAL A 339 -1.96 -18.60 -15.86
CA VAL A 339 -0.82 -18.57 -14.93
C VAL A 339 -1.31 -18.62 -13.50
N SER A 340 -2.34 -17.83 -13.18
CA SER A 340 -2.91 -17.77 -11.85
C SER A 340 -3.55 -19.10 -11.43
N GLU A 341 -4.29 -19.75 -12.34
CA GLU A 341 -4.87 -21.09 -12.10
C GLU A 341 -3.80 -22.15 -11.88
N PHE A 342 -2.70 -22.13 -12.67
CA PHE A 342 -1.60 -23.08 -12.49
C PHE A 342 -0.89 -22.89 -11.15
N MET A 343 -0.64 -21.64 -10.73
CA MET A 343 -0.08 -21.34 -9.41
C MET A 343 -0.99 -21.83 -8.28
N ASP A 344 -2.29 -21.60 -8.38
CA ASP A 344 -3.27 -22.11 -7.41
C ASP A 344 -3.28 -23.64 -7.33
N GLN A 345 -3.20 -24.34 -8.48
CA GLN A 345 -3.09 -25.79 -8.54
C GLN A 345 -1.81 -26.30 -7.84
N LYS A 346 -0.66 -25.65 -8.04
CA LYS A 346 0.58 -26.00 -7.34
C LYS A 346 0.43 -25.91 -5.83
N LEU A 347 -0.29 -24.90 -5.33
CA LEU A 347 -0.58 -24.78 -3.91
C LEU A 347 -1.45 -25.93 -3.39
N GLU A 348 -2.51 -26.27 -4.09
CA GLU A 348 -3.38 -27.38 -3.72
C GLU A 348 -2.62 -28.71 -3.68
N GLU A 349 -1.75 -28.96 -4.66
CA GLU A 349 -0.91 -30.15 -4.71
C GLU A 349 0.06 -30.23 -3.53
N ARG A 350 0.64 -29.09 -3.11
CA ARG A 350 1.61 -29.04 -2.02
C ARG A 350 0.96 -29.10 -0.64
N ASP A 351 -0.06 -28.31 -0.40
CA ASP A 351 -0.63 -28.04 0.94
C ASP A 351 -1.96 -28.76 1.16
N GLY A 352 -2.57 -29.36 0.11
CA GLY A 352 -3.84 -30.08 0.17
C GLY A 352 -5.07 -29.19 0.28
N GLU A 353 -4.90 -27.89 0.42
CA GLU A 353 -5.96 -26.88 0.47
C GLU A 353 -5.50 -25.61 -0.23
N LEU A 354 -6.45 -24.91 -0.87
CA LEU A 354 -6.19 -23.58 -1.42
C LEU A 354 -6.16 -22.55 -0.29
N ASP A 355 -4.97 -22.09 0.08
CA ASP A 355 -4.82 -20.96 0.99
C ASP A 355 -5.08 -19.64 0.26
N SER A 356 -6.30 -19.15 0.31
CA SER A 356 -6.71 -17.92 -0.35
C SER A 356 -5.94 -16.66 0.13
N GLN A 357 -5.28 -16.72 1.30
CA GLN A 357 -4.48 -15.62 1.82
C GLN A 357 -3.15 -15.48 1.07
N ARG A 358 -2.67 -16.53 0.41
CA ARG A 358 -1.37 -16.50 -0.29
C ARG A 358 -1.29 -15.47 -1.40
N ARG A 359 -2.39 -15.14 -2.05
CA ARG A 359 -2.46 -14.07 -3.04
C ARG A 359 -2.16 -12.68 -2.46
N TYR A 360 -2.21 -12.54 -1.14
CA TYR A 360 -1.97 -11.29 -0.43
C TYR A 360 -0.60 -11.24 0.25
N TYR A 361 0.23 -12.27 0.13
CA TYR A 361 1.60 -12.22 0.63
C TYR A 361 2.51 -11.50 -0.37
N ALA A 362 3.13 -10.43 0.09
CA ALA A 362 4.28 -9.82 -0.57
C ALA A 362 5.54 -10.10 0.27
N SER A 363 6.72 -9.83 -0.26
CA SER A 363 7.99 -10.03 0.45
C SER A 363 8.40 -8.78 1.22
N PHE A 364 9.16 -8.93 2.31
CA PHE A 364 9.84 -7.82 2.94
C PHE A 364 11.22 -8.22 3.46
N ILE A 365 12.08 -7.22 3.54
CA ILE A 365 13.38 -7.26 4.20
C ILE A 365 13.60 -5.95 4.96
N LEU A 366 14.06 -6.06 6.22
CA LEU A 366 14.60 -4.96 7.00
C LEU A 366 16.07 -5.23 7.23
N TRP A 367 16.92 -4.29 6.86
CA TRP A 367 18.37 -4.34 7.03
C TRP A 367 18.84 -3.08 7.78
N ALA A 368 19.93 -3.19 8.52
CA ALA A 368 20.57 -2.06 9.17
C ALA A 368 22.07 -2.11 8.98
N ASN A 369 22.75 -0.95 8.99
CA ASN A 369 24.21 -0.87 8.97
C ASN A 369 24.84 -0.99 10.36
N PHE A 370 24.06 -1.36 11.37
CA PHE A 370 24.47 -1.69 12.73
C PHE A 370 23.84 -3.02 13.15
N ASP A 371 24.37 -3.67 14.18
CA ASP A 371 23.92 -5.01 14.61
C ASP A 371 22.45 -5.01 15.03
N ILE A 372 21.67 -5.90 14.40
CA ILE A 372 20.27 -6.18 14.75
C ILE A 372 20.07 -7.68 14.97
N GLN A 373 19.00 -8.05 15.66
CA GLN A 373 18.61 -9.45 15.78
C GLN A 373 18.09 -9.97 14.44
N GLU A 374 18.79 -10.92 13.84
CA GLU A 374 18.33 -11.55 12.60
C GLU A 374 17.12 -12.43 12.84
N MET A 375 16.18 -12.37 11.91
CA MET A 375 14.98 -13.21 11.89
C MET A 375 14.61 -13.58 10.45
N SER A 376 14.10 -14.80 10.25
CA SER A 376 13.58 -15.26 8.96
C SER A 376 12.17 -15.80 9.13
N ASP A 377 11.45 -15.94 8.02
CA ASP A 377 10.08 -16.46 7.96
C ASP A 377 9.06 -15.66 8.81
N VAL A 378 9.36 -14.39 9.05
CA VAL A 378 8.43 -13.50 9.78
C VAL A 378 7.20 -13.25 8.91
N VAL A 379 6.00 -13.36 9.51
CA VAL A 379 4.74 -12.99 8.85
C VAL A 379 4.14 -11.81 9.61
N THR A 380 3.85 -10.75 8.90
CA THR A 380 3.32 -9.51 9.48
C THR A 380 2.32 -8.85 8.54
N SER A 381 1.83 -7.66 8.85
CA SER A 381 1.01 -6.84 7.96
C SER A 381 1.59 -5.41 7.85
N PRO A 382 1.19 -4.60 6.85
CA PRO A 382 1.79 -3.29 6.63
C PRO A 382 1.76 -2.40 7.88
N GLY A 383 0.67 -2.42 8.63
CA GLY A 383 0.53 -1.62 9.86
C GLY A 383 1.49 -2.01 10.98
N PHE A 384 2.07 -3.21 10.96
CA PHE A 384 3.04 -3.71 11.96
C PHE A 384 4.48 -3.75 11.45
N LEU A 385 4.74 -3.40 10.19
CA LEU A 385 6.12 -3.23 9.66
C LEU A 385 6.77 -1.94 10.14
N ARG A 386 6.04 -1.07 10.83
CA ARG A 386 6.57 0.20 11.30
C ARG A 386 7.62 -0.03 12.39
N PRO A 387 8.78 0.64 12.26
CA PRO A 387 9.86 0.56 13.26
C PRO A 387 9.46 1.15 14.62
#